data_14c102f5baab6d5f6162c011e3121620
#
_entry.id   14c102f5baab6d5f6162c011e3121620
#
_cell.length_a   1.000
_cell.length_b   1.000
_cell.length_c   1.000
_cell.angle_alpha   90.00
_cell.angle_beta   90.00
_cell.angle_gamma   90.00
#
_symmetry.space_group_name_H-M   'P 1'
#
loop_
_entity.id
_entity.type
_entity.pdbx_description
1 polymer ?
#
loop_
_entity_poly.entity_id
_entity_poly.type
_entity_poly.pdbx_seq_one_letter_code
_entity_poly.pdbx_strand_id
1 'polypeptide(L)'
;GSAYRPIDVALLVTAMRDAARSHEIAEVALRHLHQGVVGFDIAGSESGNPPSRHLAAFSLIARANSHVTIHAGEAFGLPSIWEALQICGAERLGHGVRIVDDITVDGDGAAHLGSLAAYVRDRRVPLEMCPTSNVHTGVCASIEEHPIKLLRDLRFRVTVNTDNRLMSDITLSEELFKLHQAFGWGWDDLQWLTINAMKSAFWPFDRRLRIIDQQIKPGYAALRTSSLQPSGAER
;
A
#
# COMPACT_ATOMS: atom_id res chain seq x y z
N GLY A 1 6.89 17.18 28.56
CA GLY A 1 5.52 16.94 28.11
C GLY A 1 5.54 16.57 26.63
N SER A 2 5.04 15.38 26.32
CA SER A 2 4.82 14.94 24.94
C SER A 2 3.79 15.87 24.30
N ALA A 3 4.25 16.81 23.46
CA ALA A 3 3.36 17.62 22.68
C ALA A 3 2.70 16.70 21.63
N TYR A 4 1.42 16.37 21.80
CA TYR A 4 0.63 15.71 20.77
C TYR A 4 0.70 16.55 19.49
N ARG A 5 1.33 16.00 18.47
CA ARG A 5 1.26 16.62 17.14
C ARG A 5 -0.07 16.23 16.50
N PRO A 6 -0.83 17.19 15.96
CA PRO A 6 -2.06 16.86 15.26
C PRO A 6 -1.75 15.94 14.08
N ILE A 7 -2.56 14.90 13.91
CA ILE A 7 -2.51 13.99 12.75
C ILE A 7 -3.76 14.21 11.90
N ASP A 8 -3.57 14.33 10.60
CA ASP A 8 -4.67 14.35 9.66
C ASP A 8 -5.07 12.92 9.28
N VAL A 9 -6.34 12.61 9.43
CA VAL A 9 -6.91 11.30 9.11
C VAL A 9 -7.90 11.48 7.95
N ALA A 10 -7.82 10.59 6.97
CA ALA A 10 -8.77 10.50 5.88
C ALA A 10 -9.28 9.05 5.76
N LEU A 11 -10.49 8.90 5.24
CA LEU A 11 -11.17 7.62 5.18
C LEU A 11 -11.31 7.14 3.73
N LEU A 12 -11.09 5.85 3.53
CA LEU A 12 -11.58 5.10 2.39
C LEU A 12 -12.84 4.36 2.82
N VAL A 13 -13.89 4.46 2.04
CA VAL A 13 -15.14 3.74 2.32
C VAL A 13 -15.09 2.43 1.54
N THR A 14 -15.11 1.31 2.25
CA THR A 14 -14.90 -0.03 1.68
C THR A 14 -16.21 -0.77 1.52
N ALA A 15 -16.48 -1.31 0.33
CA ALA A 15 -17.53 -2.28 0.08
C ALA A 15 -16.96 -3.70 0.09
N MET A 16 -17.76 -4.67 0.57
CA MET A 16 -17.38 -6.08 0.52
C MET A 16 -17.77 -6.67 -0.84
N ARG A 17 -16.82 -7.38 -1.49
CA ARG A 17 -16.99 -7.89 -2.84
C ARG A 17 -17.93 -9.11 -2.94
N ASP A 18 -18.18 -9.77 -1.84
CA ASP A 18 -19.16 -10.86 -1.72
C ASP A 18 -20.59 -10.35 -1.47
N ALA A 19 -20.78 -9.05 -1.22
CA ALA A 19 -22.06 -8.42 -0.98
C ALA A 19 -22.53 -7.58 -2.17
N ALA A 20 -23.84 -7.55 -2.42
CA ALA A 20 -24.45 -6.83 -3.55
C ALA A 20 -24.67 -5.35 -3.32
N ARG A 21 -24.01 -4.72 -2.33
CA ARG A 21 -24.27 -3.33 -1.88
C ARG A 21 -23.22 -2.31 -2.28
N SER A 22 -22.31 -2.66 -3.17
CA SER A 22 -21.19 -1.77 -3.53
C SER A 22 -21.63 -0.42 -4.08
N HIS A 23 -22.73 -0.38 -4.86
CA HIS A 23 -23.26 0.86 -5.40
C HIS A 23 -23.75 1.81 -4.30
N GLU A 24 -24.52 1.29 -3.33
CA GLU A 24 -24.99 2.08 -2.18
C GLU A 24 -23.81 2.62 -1.34
N ILE A 25 -22.79 1.79 -1.14
CA ILE A 25 -21.59 2.19 -0.39
C ILE A 25 -20.78 3.25 -1.17
N ALA A 26 -20.71 3.16 -2.50
CA ALA A 26 -20.12 4.20 -3.34
C ALA A 26 -20.88 5.53 -3.23
N GLU A 27 -22.22 5.50 -3.19
CA GLU A 27 -23.04 6.70 -2.94
C GLU A 27 -22.75 7.31 -1.56
N VAL A 28 -22.56 6.49 -0.52
CA VAL A 28 -22.15 6.97 0.81
C VAL A 28 -20.79 7.64 0.74
N ALA A 29 -19.82 7.02 0.06
CA ALA A 29 -18.49 7.60 -0.13
C ALA A 29 -18.57 9.00 -0.76
N LEU A 30 -19.35 9.16 -1.82
CA LEU A 30 -19.49 10.42 -2.53
C LEU A 30 -20.21 11.49 -1.69
N ARG A 31 -21.23 11.13 -0.92
CA ARG A 31 -21.90 12.08 -0.02
C ARG A 31 -20.96 12.70 1.01
N HIS A 32 -19.91 11.99 1.40
CA HIS A 32 -18.95 12.43 2.41
C HIS A 32 -17.56 12.80 1.85
N LEU A 33 -17.44 12.92 0.52
CA LEU A 33 -16.18 13.17 -0.17
C LEU A 33 -15.39 14.38 0.34
N HIS A 34 -16.06 15.41 0.83
CA HIS A 34 -15.43 16.61 1.40
C HIS A 34 -15.53 16.68 2.93
N GLN A 35 -15.92 15.58 3.56
CA GLN A 35 -16.12 15.46 5.00
C GLN A 35 -15.19 14.40 5.63
N GLY A 36 -13.98 14.26 5.06
CA GLY A 36 -12.98 13.31 5.54
C GLY A 36 -12.86 12.04 4.70
N VAL A 37 -13.81 11.73 3.82
CA VAL A 37 -13.68 10.65 2.84
C VAL A 37 -12.85 11.13 1.66
N VAL A 38 -11.89 10.31 1.22
CA VAL A 38 -10.96 10.64 0.12
C VAL A 38 -10.97 9.60 -1.00
N GLY A 39 -11.72 8.52 -0.86
CA GLY A 39 -11.81 7.47 -1.88
C GLY A 39 -12.69 6.31 -1.48
N PHE A 40 -12.76 5.36 -2.41
CA PHE A 40 -13.56 4.14 -2.31
C PHE A 40 -12.64 2.93 -2.47
N ASP A 41 -12.99 1.84 -1.81
CA ASP A 41 -12.27 0.57 -1.86
C ASP A 41 -13.25 -0.59 -2.02
N ILE A 42 -12.76 -1.71 -2.49
CA ILE A 42 -13.44 -2.98 -2.43
C ILE A 42 -12.52 -4.05 -1.86
N ALA A 43 -13.01 -4.77 -0.85
CA ALA A 43 -12.26 -5.78 -0.12
C ALA A 43 -13.07 -7.08 0.03
N GLY A 44 -12.51 -8.07 0.71
CA GLY A 44 -13.11 -9.37 0.97
C GLY A 44 -12.56 -10.48 0.07
N SER A 45 -13.16 -11.67 0.12
CA SER A 45 -12.66 -12.86 -0.58
C SER A 45 -12.53 -12.64 -2.08
N GLU A 46 -11.30 -12.73 -2.61
CA GLU A 46 -11.03 -12.56 -4.04
C GLU A 46 -11.53 -13.72 -4.89
N SER A 47 -11.32 -14.95 -4.44
CA SER A 47 -11.67 -16.13 -5.20
C SER A 47 -13.19 -16.22 -5.44
N GLY A 48 -13.60 -16.32 -6.70
CA GLY A 48 -15.00 -16.35 -7.09
C GLY A 48 -15.74 -15.01 -7.04
N ASN A 49 -15.09 -13.94 -6.62
CA ASN A 49 -15.68 -12.59 -6.52
C ASN A 49 -14.85 -11.55 -7.28
N PRO A 50 -14.85 -11.60 -8.62
CA PRO A 50 -14.06 -10.66 -9.43
C PRO A 50 -14.52 -9.22 -9.21
N PRO A 51 -13.60 -8.24 -9.21
CA PRO A 51 -13.95 -6.84 -8.96
C PRO A 51 -14.90 -6.27 -10.01
N SER A 52 -14.91 -6.79 -11.23
CA SER A 52 -15.82 -6.35 -12.30
C SER A 52 -17.31 -6.52 -11.99
N ARG A 53 -17.67 -7.36 -11.02
CA ARG A 53 -19.07 -7.42 -10.53
C ARG A 53 -19.56 -6.07 -9.97
N HIS A 54 -18.64 -5.16 -9.65
CA HIS A 54 -18.92 -3.88 -9.00
C HIS A 54 -18.69 -2.68 -9.91
N LEU A 55 -18.67 -2.86 -11.25
CA LEU A 55 -18.42 -1.80 -12.25
C LEU A 55 -19.33 -0.58 -12.11
N ALA A 56 -20.59 -0.78 -11.70
CA ALA A 56 -21.52 0.34 -11.48
C ALA A 56 -21.02 1.27 -10.36
N ALA A 57 -20.48 0.70 -9.28
CA ALA A 57 -19.88 1.48 -8.19
C ALA A 57 -18.62 2.21 -8.65
N PHE A 58 -17.70 1.54 -9.32
CA PHE A 58 -16.48 2.16 -9.85
C PHE A 58 -16.78 3.26 -10.86
N SER A 59 -17.75 3.05 -11.76
CA SER A 59 -18.19 4.06 -12.71
C SER A 59 -18.78 5.31 -12.03
N LEU A 60 -19.51 5.11 -10.93
CA LEU A 60 -20.06 6.20 -10.15
C LEU A 60 -18.93 7.04 -9.50
N ILE A 61 -17.95 6.38 -8.87
CA ILE A 61 -16.78 7.03 -8.26
C ILE A 61 -15.95 7.77 -9.31
N ALA A 62 -15.68 7.14 -10.46
CA ALA A 62 -14.89 7.74 -11.53
C ALA A 62 -15.55 9.00 -12.12
N ARG A 63 -16.89 8.99 -12.31
CA ARG A 63 -17.65 10.17 -12.78
C ARG A 63 -17.59 11.36 -11.81
N ALA A 64 -17.36 11.10 -10.54
CA ALA A 64 -17.21 12.13 -9.51
C ALA A 64 -15.74 12.61 -9.36
N ASN A 65 -14.82 12.15 -10.20
CA ASN A 65 -13.39 12.39 -10.08
C ASN A 65 -12.83 12.02 -8.68
N SER A 66 -13.43 11.00 -8.06
CA SER A 66 -12.98 10.46 -6.79
C SER A 66 -12.05 9.27 -7.01
N HIS A 67 -11.35 8.86 -5.97
CA HIS A 67 -10.27 7.90 -6.05
C HIS A 67 -10.71 6.48 -5.70
N VAL A 68 -10.02 5.49 -6.29
CA VAL A 68 -10.28 4.06 -6.07
C VAL A 68 -9.00 3.31 -5.73
N THR A 69 -9.03 2.55 -4.64
CA THR A 69 -8.12 1.42 -4.42
C THR A 69 -8.93 0.13 -4.51
N ILE A 70 -8.31 -0.96 -4.90
CA ILE A 70 -8.97 -2.27 -4.99
C ILE A 70 -8.07 -3.33 -4.39
N HIS A 71 -8.56 -4.09 -3.41
CA HIS A 71 -7.87 -5.29 -2.93
C HIS A 71 -7.79 -6.29 -4.08
N ALA A 72 -6.60 -6.58 -4.56
CA ALA A 72 -6.37 -7.52 -5.66
C ALA A 72 -4.96 -8.09 -5.60
N GLY A 73 -4.83 -9.40 -5.83
CA GLY A 73 -3.55 -10.08 -5.81
C GLY A 73 -3.00 -10.34 -4.42
N GLU A 74 -3.88 -10.62 -3.46
CA GLU A 74 -3.53 -11.23 -2.17
C GLU A 74 -3.77 -12.74 -2.22
N ALA A 75 -5.04 -13.15 -2.24
CA ALA A 75 -5.45 -14.56 -2.25
C ALA A 75 -5.67 -15.12 -3.66
N PHE A 76 -5.88 -14.27 -4.66
CA PHE A 76 -6.05 -14.62 -6.06
C PHE A 76 -5.01 -13.91 -6.92
N GLY A 77 -4.53 -14.57 -7.96
CA GLY A 77 -3.32 -14.14 -8.68
C GLY A 77 -3.50 -13.00 -9.70
N LEU A 78 -2.68 -13.05 -10.75
CA LEU A 78 -2.58 -12.03 -11.80
C LEU A 78 -3.91 -11.63 -12.44
N PRO A 79 -4.89 -12.54 -12.67
CA PRO A 79 -6.18 -12.13 -13.23
C PRO A 79 -6.92 -11.09 -12.40
N SER A 80 -6.89 -11.20 -11.05
CA SER A 80 -7.50 -10.21 -10.16
C SER A 80 -6.82 -8.84 -10.26
N ILE A 81 -5.48 -8.83 -10.31
CA ILE A 81 -4.69 -7.61 -10.50
C ILE A 81 -5.00 -6.95 -11.86
N TRP A 82 -5.00 -7.77 -12.92
CA TRP A 82 -5.30 -7.27 -14.27
C TRP A 82 -6.69 -6.64 -14.34
N GLU A 83 -7.68 -7.35 -13.81
CA GLU A 83 -9.07 -6.89 -13.83
C GLU A 83 -9.28 -5.61 -13.01
N ALA A 84 -8.67 -5.53 -11.82
CA ALA A 84 -8.71 -4.33 -10.99
C ALA A 84 -8.16 -3.10 -11.73
N LEU A 85 -7.04 -3.26 -12.45
CA LEU A 85 -6.39 -2.17 -13.18
C LEU A 85 -7.05 -1.84 -14.51
N GLN A 86 -7.28 -2.85 -15.37
CA GLN A 86 -7.66 -2.65 -16.77
C GLN A 86 -9.16 -2.50 -16.95
N ILE A 87 -9.96 -3.06 -16.06
CA ILE A 87 -11.43 -3.05 -16.16
C ILE A 87 -12.04 -2.10 -15.14
N CYS A 88 -11.55 -2.13 -13.89
CA CYS A 88 -12.17 -1.41 -12.77
C CYS A 88 -11.51 -0.05 -12.49
N GLY A 89 -10.36 0.25 -13.11
CA GLY A 89 -9.71 1.55 -13.01
C GLY A 89 -9.04 1.83 -11.65
N ALA A 90 -8.54 0.80 -10.98
CA ALA A 90 -7.82 0.95 -9.73
C ALA A 90 -6.61 1.89 -9.87
N GLU A 91 -6.52 2.88 -9.01
CA GLU A 91 -5.36 3.78 -8.92
C GLU A 91 -4.26 3.19 -8.03
N ARG A 92 -4.66 2.35 -7.05
CA ARG A 92 -3.79 1.58 -6.15
C ARG A 92 -4.33 0.17 -6.02
N LEU A 93 -3.46 -0.76 -5.64
CA LEU A 93 -3.84 -2.13 -5.34
C LEU A 93 -3.67 -2.39 -3.84
N GLY A 94 -4.76 -2.74 -3.16
CA GLY A 94 -4.69 -3.35 -1.83
C GLY A 94 -3.92 -4.67 -1.95
N HIS A 95 -2.86 -4.81 -1.19
CA HIS A 95 -1.83 -5.84 -1.29
C HIS A 95 -1.10 -5.84 -2.65
N GLY A 96 -1.65 -6.41 -3.70
CA GLY A 96 -1.02 -6.55 -5.01
C GLY A 96 0.23 -7.45 -4.98
N VAL A 97 0.43 -8.21 -3.91
CA VAL A 97 1.65 -8.97 -3.63
C VAL A 97 1.91 -10.07 -4.67
N ARG A 98 0.85 -10.67 -5.21
CA ARG A 98 0.91 -11.72 -6.24
C ARG A 98 1.37 -11.22 -7.61
N ILE A 99 1.68 -9.92 -7.75
CA ILE A 99 2.34 -9.41 -8.97
C ILE A 99 3.69 -10.12 -9.22
N VAL A 100 4.30 -10.66 -8.18
CA VAL A 100 5.53 -11.46 -8.30
C VAL A 100 5.35 -12.73 -9.12
N ASP A 101 4.13 -13.23 -9.29
CA ASP A 101 3.83 -14.39 -10.12
C ASP A 101 4.08 -14.12 -11.63
N ASP A 102 4.21 -12.84 -12.02
CA ASP A 102 4.59 -12.37 -13.36
C ASP A 102 6.08 -11.95 -13.44
N ILE A 103 6.91 -12.40 -12.48
CA ILE A 103 8.33 -12.10 -12.42
C ILE A 103 9.10 -13.42 -12.30
N THR A 104 10.07 -13.64 -13.19
CA THR A 104 11.01 -14.76 -13.08
C THR A 104 12.39 -14.25 -12.68
N VAL A 105 13.12 -15.04 -11.90
CA VAL A 105 14.49 -14.72 -11.49
C VAL A 105 15.39 -15.86 -11.96
N ASP A 106 16.39 -15.55 -12.75
CA ASP A 106 17.33 -16.52 -13.28
C ASP A 106 18.35 -16.99 -12.22
N GLY A 107 19.10 -18.03 -12.55
CA GLY A 107 20.11 -18.58 -11.65
C GLY A 107 21.26 -17.64 -11.29
N ASP A 108 21.49 -16.59 -12.07
CA ASP A 108 22.45 -15.50 -11.82
C ASP A 108 21.82 -14.30 -11.06
N GLY A 109 20.54 -14.40 -10.72
CA GLY A 109 19.80 -13.38 -9.97
C GLY A 109 19.17 -12.27 -10.83
N ALA A 110 19.24 -12.35 -12.16
CA ALA A 110 18.57 -11.39 -13.03
C ALA A 110 17.06 -11.60 -13.03
N ALA A 111 16.30 -10.52 -12.84
CA ALA A 111 14.84 -10.54 -12.79
C ALA A 111 14.23 -10.11 -14.13
N HIS A 112 13.29 -10.91 -14.63
CA HIS A 112 12.56 -10.67 -15.87
C HIS A 112 11.08 -10.46 -15.54
N LEU A 113 10.55 -9.32 -15.95
CA LEU A 113 9.16 -8.95 -15.71
C LEU A 113 8.30 -9.39 -16.89
N GLY A 114 7.20 -10.05 -16.60
CA GLY A 114 6.13 -10.22 -17.55
C GLY A 114 5.40 -8.90 -17.84
N SER A 115 4.46 -8.93 -18.75
CA SER A 115 3.81 -7.72 -19.27
C SER A 115 3.02 -6.95 -18.22
N LEU A 116 2.35 -7.65 -17.29
CA LEU A 116 1.57 -7.03 -16.24
C LEU A 116 2.48 -6.42 -15.15
N ALA A 117 3.52 -7.15 -14.75
CA ALA A 117 4.51 -6.65 -13.80
C ALA A 117 5.23 -5.40 -14.34
N ALA A 118 5.64 -5.42 -15.61
CA ALA A 118 6.22 -4.27 -16.28
C ALA A 118 5.24 -3.09 -16.31
N TYR A 119 3.99 -3.31 -16.67
CA TYR A 119 2.95 -2.28 -16.67
C TYR A 119 2.78 -1.65 -15.28
N VAL A 120 2.62 -2.47 -14.23
CA VAL A 120 2.44 -2.00 -12.84
C VAL A 120 3.65 -1.16 -12.40
N ARG A 121 4.88 -1.63 -12.66
CA ARG A 121 6.09 -0.91 -12.31
C ARG A 121 6.22 0.42 -13.05
N ASP A 122 6.08 0.40 -14.36
CA ASP A 122 6.36 1.56 -15.23
C ASP A 122 5.28 2.65 -15.06
N ARG A 123 4.03 2.26 -14.83
CA ARG A 123 2.93 3.16 -14.48
C ARG A 123 2.98 3.63 -13.02
N ARG A 124 3.92 3.10 -12.24
CA ARG A 124 4.08 3.44 -10.83
C ARG A 124 2.81 3.20 -10.01
N VAL A 125 2.05 2.14 -10.35
CA VAL A 125 0.87 1.74 -9.59
C VAL A 125 1.30 1.40 -8.15
N PRO A 126 0.72 2.03 -7.12
CA PRO A 126 1.07 1.72 -5.74
C PRO A 126 0.54 0.34 -5.33
N LEU A 127 1.40 -0.41 -4.66
CA LEU A 127 1.09 -1.70 -4.03
C LEU A 127 1.06 -1.49 -2.52
N GLU A 128 -0.09 -1.68 -1.89
CA GLU A 128 -0.32 -1.46 -0.46
C GLU A 128 0.05 -2.72 0.33
N MET A 129 1.36 -3.00 0.45
CA MET A 129 1.86 -4.20 1.11
C MET A 129 1.56 -4.20 2.61
N CYS A 130 1.12 -5.34 3.12
CA CYS A 130 0.77 -5.54 4.52
C CYS A 130 1.52 -6.78 5.06
N PRO A 131 2.83 -6.67 5.36
CA PRO A 131 3.69 -7.83 5.57
C PRO A 131 3.19 -8.81 6.62
N THR A 132 2.84 -8.33 7.81
CA THR A 132 2.33 -9.21 8.89
C THR A 132 0.99 -9.85 8.51
N SER A 133 0.07 -9.10 7.90
CA SER A 133 -1.20 -9.65 7.42
C SER A 133 -0.97 -10.69 6.34
N ASN A 134 -0.05 -10.45 5.40
CA ASN A 134 0.26 -11.40 4.32
C ASN A 134 0.87 -12.72 4.84
N VAL A 135 1.60 -12.69 5.94
CA VAL A 135 2.02 -13.92 6.63
C VAL A 135 0.80 -14.63 7.26
N HIS A 136 -0.06 -13.91 7.96
CA HIS A 136 -1.25 -14.47 8.60
C HIS A 136 -2.24 -15.07 7.59
N THR A 137 -2.37 -14.46 6.40
CA THR A 137 -3.24 -14.96 5.33
C THR A 137 -2.58 -16.06 4.47
N GLY A 138 -1.32 -16.42 4.76
CA GLY A 138 -0.60 -17.49 4.08
C GLY A 138 -0.09 -17.13 2.69
N VAL A 139 0.07 -15.86 2.38
CA VAL A 139 0.68 -15.40 1.12
C VAL A 139 2.16 -15.79 1.07
N CYS A 140 2.84 -15.71 2.22
CA CYS A 140 4.21 -16.16 2.42
C CYS A 140 4.37 -16.77 3.80
N ALA A 141 5.43 -17.57 4.02
CA ALA A 141 5.63 -18.28 5.28
C ALA A 141 6.18 -17.38 6.40
N SER A 142 6.94 -16.35 6.04
CA SER A 142 7.54 -15.42 7.00
C SER A 142 7.78 -14.03 6.37
N ILE A 143 8.18 -13.06 7.20
CA ILE A 143 8.56 -11.73 6.71
C ILE A 143 9.81 -11.79 5.82
N GLU A 144 10.77 -12.67 6.13
CA GLU A 144 11.99 -12.87 5.38
C GLU A 144 11.73 -13.35 3.94
N GLU A 145 10.64 -14.11 3.75
CA GLU A 145 10.21 -14.62 2.45
C GLU A 145 9.21 -13.68 1.74
N HIS A 146 8.86 -12.56 2.38
CA HIS A 146 7.87 -11.66 1.82
C HIS A 146 8.36 -11.01 0.52
N PRO A 147 7.56 -11.02 -0.56
CA PRO A 147 7.95 -10.49 -1.87
C PRO A 147 8.29 -9.00 -1.90
N ILE A 148 7.96 -8.25 -0.86
CA ILE A 148 8.21 -6.80 -0.79
C ILE A 148 9.69 -6.46 -1.05
N LYS A 149 10.62 -7.34 -0.64
CA LYS A 149 12.06 -7.12 -0.88
C LYS A 149 12.36 -7.09 -2.38
N LEU A 150 11.94 -8.12 -3.11
CA LEU A 150 12.13 -8.20 -4.57
C LEU A 150 11.47 -7.01 -5.28
N LEU A 151 10.22 -6.70 -4.93
CA LEU A 151 9.47 -5.61 -5.52
C LEU A 151 10.11 -4.23 -5.25
N ARG A 152 10.64 -4.02 -4.04
CA ARG A 152 11.40 -2.81 -3.69
C ARG A 152 12.68 -2.72 -4.51
N ASP A 153 13.44 -3.80 -4.64
CA ASP A 153 14.71 -3.84 -5.36
C ASP A 153 14.49 -3.59 -6.87
N LEU A 154 13.40 -4.10 -7.43
CA LEU A 154 12.95 -3.83 -8.79
C LEU A 154 12.25 -2.47 -8.97
N ARG A 155 12.22 -1.64 -7.92
CA ARG A 155 11.67 -0.28 -7.94
C ARG A 155 10.17 -0.18 -8.21
N PHE A 156 9.39 -1.19 -7.86
CA PHE A 156 7.94 -1.02 -7.79
C PHE A 156 7.57 0.07 -6.76
N ARG A 157 6.40 0.68 -6.90
CA ARG A 157 5.91 1.62 -5.90
C ARG A 157 5.23 0.86 -4.76
N VAL A 158 6.03 0.28 -3.88
CA VAL A 158 5.51 -0.39 -2.67
C VAL A 158 5.34 0.61 -1.54
N THR A 159 4.30 0.42 -0.74
CA THR A 159 4.06 1.07 0.55
C THR A 159 3.96 0.00 1.63
N VAL A 160 4.11 0.37 2.89
CA VAL A 160 3.96 -0.53 4.05
C VAL A 160 2.76 -0.08 4.85
N ASN A 161 1.88 -1.03 5.14
CA ASN A 161 0.61 -0.80 5.80
C ASN A 161 0.36 -1.90 6.82
N THR A 162 -0.48 -1.63 7.81
CA THR A 162 -0.78 -2.56 8.90
C THR A 162 -1.92 -3.51 8.60
N ASP A 163 -2.75 -3.16 7.60
CA ASP A 163 -4.04 -3.80 7.40
C ASP A 163 -4.92 -3.71 8.66
N ASN A 164 -5.59 -4.77 9.07
CA ASN A 164 -6.42 -4.80 10.25
C ASN A 164 -5.55 -4.86 11.54
N ARG A 165 -5.25 -3.68 12.10
CA ARG A 165 -4.38 -3.54 13.28
C ARG A 165 -4.87 -4.33 14.48
N LEU A 166 -6.19 -4.39 14.67
CA LEU A 166 -6.79 -5.09 15.81
C LEU A 166 -6.59 -6.61 15.72
N MET A 167 -6.76 -7.16 14.51
CA MET A 167 -6.63 -8.61 14.31
C MET A 167 -5.17 -9.06 14.26
N SER A 168 -4.29 -8.25 13.71
CA SER A 168 -2.86 -8.55 13.58
C SER A 168 -2.04 -8.10 14.79
N ASP A 169 -2.64 -7.35 15.72
CA ASP A 169 -1.97 -6.76 16.90
C ASP A 169 -0.65 -6.08 16.51
N ILE A 170 -0.72 -5.16 15.55
CA ILE A 170 0.46 -4.56 14.91
C ILE A 170 0.33 -3.04 14.78
N THR A 171 1.43 -2.34 14.88
CA THR A 171 1.56 -0.92 14.54
C THR A 171 2.40 -0.73 13.28
N LEU A 172 2.29 0.42 12.63
CA LEU A 172 3.13 0.72 11.47
C LEU A 172 4.63 0.74 11.83
N SER A 173 4.97 1.19 13.03
CA SER A 173 6.36 1.18 13.50
C SER A 173 6.90 -0.24 13.66
N GLU A 174 6.09 -1.16 14.14
CA GLU A 174 6.45 -2.58 14.26
C GLU A 174 6.58 -3.24 12.88
N GLU A 175 5.69 -2.94 11.93
CA GLU A 175 5.86 -3.42 10.55
C GLU A 175 7.20 -2.98 9.96
N LEU A 176 7.54 -1.70 10.08
CA LEU A 176 8.81 -1.17 9.59
C LEU A 176 10.01 -1.79 10.33
N PHE A 177 9.88 -2.05 11.64
CA PHE A 177 10.92 -2.69 12.42
C PHE A 177 11.15 -4.15 12.03
N LYS A 178 10.07 -4.93 11.80
CA LYS A 178 10.17 -6.29 11.26
C LYS A 178 10.88 -6.33 9.91
N LEU A 179 10.57 -5.39 9.02
CA LEU A 179 11.24 -5.28 7.72
C LEU A 179 12.74 -4.91 7.87
N HIS A 180 13.06 -4.02 8.82
CA HIS A 180 14.45 -3.74 9.17
C HIS A 180 15.18 -5.00 9.65
N GLN A 181 14.58 -5.78 10.54
CA GLN A 181 15.18 -7.02 11.06
C GLN A 181 15.36 -8.07 9.94
N ALA A 182 14.34 -8.29 9.11
CA ALA A 182 14.34 -9.32 8.08
C ALA A 182 15.28 -9.00 6.90
N PHE A 183 15.39 -7.74 6.50
CA PHE A 183 16.09 -7.35 5.27
C PHE A 183 17.30 -6.44 5.49
N GLY A 184 17.57 -6.03 6.73
CA GLY A 184 18.63 -5.08 7.03
C GLY A 184 18.36 -3.66 6.51
N TRP A 185 17.08 -3.32 6.25
CA TRP A 185 16.74 -2.00 5.70
C TRP A 185 17.04 -0.87 6.69
N GLY A 186 17.78 0.12 6.21
CA GLY A 186 18.15 1.31 6.99
C GLY A 186 17.19 2.50 6.79
N TRP A 187 17.59 3.65 7.32
CA TRP A 187 16.79 4.88 7.24
C TRP A 187 16.50 5.33 5.82
N ASP A 188 17.34 5.02 4.84
CA ASP A 188 17.13 5.37 3.44
C ASP A 188 16.00 4.55 2.82
N ASP A 189 15.92 3.26 3.15
CA ASP A 189 14.86 2.37 2.71
C ASP A 189 13.53 2.76 3.32
N LEU A 190 13.52 2.99 4.62
CA LEU A 190 12.31 3.40 5.36
C LEU A 190 11.81 4.77 4.88
N GLN A 191 12.71 5.72 4.61
CA GLN A 191 12.34 7.00 4.02
C GLN A 191 11.74 6.83 2.62
N TRP A 192 12.31 5.96 1.80
CA TRP A 192 11.81 5.71 0.46
C TRP A 192 10.39 5.13 0.49
N LEU A 193 10.12 4.17 1.39
CA LEU A 193 8.78 3.60 1.61
C LEU A 193 7.79 4.67 2.09
N THR A 194 8.18 5.48 3.07
CA THR A 194 7.33 6.55 3.61
C THR A 194 7.00 7.62 2.56
N ILE A 195 7.98 7.99 1.71
CA ILE A 195 7.76 8.91 0.59
C ILE A 195 6.83 8.28 -0.45
N ASN A 196 6.99 6.99 -0.76
CA ASN A 196 6.08 6.29 -1.66
C ASN A 196 4.65 6.29 -1.12
N ALA A 197 4.46 6.01 0.19
CA ALA A 197 3.15 6.06 0.83
C ALA A 197 2.51 7.46 0.70
N MET A 198 3.27 8.52 1.01
CA MET A 198 2.76 9.89 0.88
C MET A 198 2.45 10.26 -0.59
N LYS A 199 3.29 9.86 -1.55
CA LYS A 199 3.03 10.08 -2.98
C LYS A 199 1.80 9.34 -3.48
N SER A 200 1.42 8.27 -2.84
CA SER A 200 0.29 7.40 -3.19
C SER A 200 -1.00 7.76 -2.44
N ALA A 201 -0.92 8.63 -1.42
CA ALA A 201 -2.08 9.05 -0.65
C ALA A 201 -3.07 9.85 -1.51
N PHE A 202 -4.36 9.66 -1.29
CA PHE A 202 -5.44 10.40 -1.94
C PHE A 202 -5.65 11.78 -1.29
N TRP A 203 -4.58 12.52 -1.15
CA TRP A 203 -4.54 13.90 -0.69
C TRP A 203 -4.18 14.85 -1.84
N PRO A 204 -4.58 16.13 -1.77
CA PRO A 204 -4.17 17.13 -2.76
C PRO A 204 -2.66 17.17 -2.95
N PHE A 205 -2.23 17.32 -4.19
CA PHE A 205 -0.81 17.26 -4.58
C PHE A 205 0.09 18.17 -3.73
N ASP A 206 -0.29 19.44 -3.59
CA ASP A 206 0.51 20.41 -2.83
C ASP A 206 0.64 20.05 -1.35
N ARG A 207 -0.40 19.43 -0.78
CA ARG A 207 -0.37 18.97 0.61
C ARG A 207 0.58 17.80 0.79
N ARG A 208 0.53 16.84 -0.12
CA ARG A 208 1.47 15.71 -0.13
C ARG A 208 2.91 16.19 -0.27
N LEU A 209 3.16 17.13 -1.17
CA LEU A 209 4.49 17.68 -1.39
C LEU A 209 5.02 18.42 -0.15
N ARG A 210 4.20 19.25 0.49
CA ARG A 210 4.57 19.92 1.75
C ARG A 210 4.93 18.92 2.85
N ILE A 211 4.15 17.86 3.03
CA ILE A 211 4.45 16.83 4.05
C ILE A 211 5.78 16.13 3.73
N ILE A 212 6.01 15.78 2.47
CA ILE A 212 7.28 15.16 2.05
C ILE A 212 8.46 16.07 2.36
N ASP A 213 8.40 17.35 1.97
CA ASP A 213 9.55 18.25 2.03
C ASP A 213 9.75 18.85 3.42
N GLN A 214 8.68 19.10 4.18
CA GLN A 214 8.75 19.81 5.47
C GLN A 214 8.70 18.88 6.68
N GLN A 215 8.28 17.61 6.52
CA GLN A 215 8.15 16.66 7.64
C GLN A 215 8.93 15.38 7.40
N ILE A 216 8.69 14.66 6.29
CA ILE A 216 9.30 13.35 6.07
C ILE A 216 10.80 13.47 5.86
N LYS A 217 11.26 14.24 4.89
CA LYS A 217 12.69 14.40 4.60
C LYS A 217 13.48 14.94 5.79
N PRO A 218 13.06 16.05 6.45
CA PRO A 218 13.77 16.55 7.62
C PRO A 218 13.75 15.57 8.81
N GLY A 219 12.62 14.86 9.02
CA GLY A 219 12.52 13.86 10.09
C GLY A 219 13.53 12.74 9.93
N TYR A 220 13.64 12.17 8.73
CA TYR A 220 14.64 11.12 8.45
C TYR A 220 16.08 11.65 8.49
N ALA A 221 16.33 12.91 8.09
CA ALA A 221 17.65 13.54 8.22
C ALA A 221 18.07 13.63 9.70
N ALA A 222 17.15 14.05 10.58
CA ALA A 222 17.41 14.11 12.02
C ALA A 222 17.69 12.72 12.63
N LEU A 223 16.94 11.68 12.24
CA LEU A 223 17.17 10.32 12.70
C LEU A 223 18.56 9.79 12.31
N ARG A 224 19.03 10.04 11.09
CA ARG A 224 20.38 9.66 10.67
C ARG A 224 21.46 10.33 11.52
N THR A 225 21.31 11.61 11.81
CA THR A 225 22.27 12.36 12.65
C THR A 225 22.30 11.81 14.07
N SER A 226 21.15 11.49 14.67
CA SER A 226 21.06 10.92 16.01
C SER A 226 21.69 9.52 16.11
N SER A 227 21.57 8.71 15.04
CA SER A 227 22.15 7.36 14.98
C SER A 227 23.67 7.36 14.84
N LEU A 228 24.28 8.48 14.41
CA LEU A 228 25.73 8.64 14.25
C LEU A 228 26.41 9.17 15.52
N GLN A 229 25.65 9.63 16.51
CA GLN A 229 26.22 10.02 17.80
C GLN A 229 26.43 8.75 18.64
N PRO A 230 27.68 8.43 19.06
CA PRO A 230 27.91 7.35 20.00
C PRO A 230 27.13 7.68 21.27
N SER A 231 26.39 6.68 21.81
CA SER A 231 25.79 6.77 23.14
C SER A 231 26.89 7.19 24.11
N GLY A 232 26.80 8.44 24.60
CA GLY A 232 27.75 8.98 25.55
C GLY A 232 27.84 8.01 26.71
N ALA A 233 29.05 7.51 26.96
CA ALA A 233 29.36 6.71 28.12
C ALA A 233 28.86 7.46 29.34
N GLU A 234 27.88 6.89 30.02
CA GLU A 234 27.59 7.26 31.40
C GLU A 234 28.85 7.01 32.25
N ARG A 235 29.35 8.10 32.80
CA ARG A 235 30.37 8.05 33.86
C ARG A 235 29.68 7.99 35.20
#